data_9175fe01e40f9fa4b18b890a2c6c2974
#
_entry.id   9175fe01e40f9fa4b18b890a2c6c2974
#
_cell.length_a   1.000
_cell.length_b   1.000
_cell.length_c   1.000
_cell.angle_alpha   90.00
_cell.angle_beta   90.00
_cell.angle_gamma   90.00
#
_symmetry.space_group_name_H-M   'P 1'
#
loop_
_entity.id
_entity.type
_entity.pdbx_description
1 polymer ?
#
loop_
_entity_poly.entity_id
_entity_poly.type
_entity_poly.pdbx_seq_one_letter_code
_entity_poly.pdbx_strand_id
1 'polypeptide(L)'
;PGMYIGSTGERGLHHLVYEIVDNAIDEALAGYCDHIEVKILKDNIIQVTDNGRGIPVDIQADTGLPAVTVVYTILHAGGKFGGENSGYKVAGGLHGVGASVVNACSEWLTVNVRRDGKEYEQTFRRGDPDGDLKCIGTVAEGVTGTRVTFKPDPEMFKDTTVYDFDTLEKRLREESFLNAGVKITLTDERQLYTPVLEDGQEGDPCYRSEVMCYEGGIKSFVTYLGEKRKLEVLHPNVIYLKGQTDRGVAEIALQYNSSYNELLLSFANNVNTPDGGTHEEGFKASLTRVFNDYGRSHGLLKDKDENLSGADVREGLICVISVKLQEAEFEGQTKAKLGNTEIRTLVSNMVYSKLMEFFEENPGV
;
A
#
# COMPACT_ATOMS: atom_id res chain seq x y z
N PRO A 1 -5.35 12.86 18.11
CA PRO A 1 -4.38 12.31 17.13
C PRO A 1 -4.33 10.79 17.16
N GLY A 2 -4.17 10.15 18.34
CA GLY A 2 -4.05 8.71 18.48
C GLY A 2 -5.16 7.89 17.80
N MET A 3 -6.37 8.42 17.70
CA MET A 3 -7.47 7.76 16.98
C MET A 3 -7.20 7.63 15.47
N TYR A 4 -6.55 8.63 14.87
CA TYR A 4 -6.32 8.67 13.41
C TYR A 4 -4.99 8.04 12.98
N ILE A 5 -3.94 8.18 13.80
CA ILE A 5 -2.58 7.68 13.49
C ILE A 5 -2.15 6.47 14.34
N GLY A 6 -3.05 5.97 15.18
CA GLY A 6 -2.84 4.80 16.03
C GLY A 6 -2.04 5.04 17.30
N SER A 7 -1.09 5.96 17.31
CA SER A 7 -0.30 6.36 18.49
C SER A 7 0.38 7.71 18.28
N THR A 8 0.94 8.28 19.34
CA THR A 8 1.83 9.46 19.30
C THR A 8 3.30 9.11 19.55
N GLY A 9 3.63 7.82 19.56
CA GLY A 9 5.00 7.30 19.60
C GLY A 9 5.56 7.05 18.21
N GLU A 10 6.64 6.27 18.14
CA GLU A 10 7.37 5.94 16.90
C GLU A 10 6.47 5.41 15.79
N ARG A 11 5.53 4.53 16.10
CA ARG A 11 4.58 3.98 15.13
C ARG A 11 3.71 5.06 14.48
N GLY A 12 3.18 5.98 15.27
CA GLY A 12 2.38 7.11 14.76
C GLY A 12 3.21 8.09 13.95
N LEU A 13 4.47 8.32 14.35
CA LEU A 13 5.42 9.14 13.60
C LEU A 13 5.61 8.63 12.18
N HIS A 14 5.90 7.34 12.01
CA HIS A 14 6.07 6.70 10.69
C HIS A 14 4.76 6.66 9.90
N HIS A 15 3.62 6.55 10.59
CA HIS A 15 2.30 6.55 9.96
C HIS A 15 2.00 7.86 9.20
N LEU A 16 2.56 9.00 9.62
CA LEU A 16 2.43 10.27 8.89
C LEU A 16 2.96 10.15 7.45
N VAL A 17 4.06 9.44 7.25
CA VAL A 17 4.63 9.21 5.92
C VAL A 17 3.68 8.32 5.09
N TYR A 18 3.13 7.28 5.70
CA TYR A 18 2.24 6.35 5.00
C TYR A 18 0.96 7.04 4.52
N GLU A 19 0.37 7.92 5.31
CA GLU A 19 -0.81 8.69 4.91
C GLU A 19 -0.57 9.56 3.67
N ILE A 20 0.60 10.18 3.56
CA ILE A 20 0.94 10.97 2.37
C ILE A 20 1.27 10.08 1.18
N VAL A 21 2.00 8.98 1.37
CA VAL A 21 2.30 8.01 0.32
C VAL A 21 1.02 7.36 -0.21
N ASP A 22 0.07 7.02 0.66
CA ASP A 22 -1.21 6.42 0.28
C ASP A 22 -2.00 7.33 -0.69
N ASN A 23 -1.91 8.65 -0.54
CA ASN A 23 -2.50 9.58 -1.50
C ASN A 23 -1.86 9.48 -2.89
N ALA A 24 -0.55 9.28 -2.96
CA ALA A 24 0.16 9.07 -4.22
C ALA A 24 -0.16 7.69 -4.81
N ILE A 25 -0.31 6.67 -3.99
CA ILE A 25 -0.76 5.33 -4.40
C ILE A 25 -2.18 5.37 -4.96
N ASP A 26 -3.08 6.16 -4.37
CA ASP A 26 -4.42 6.35 -4.93
C ASP A 26 -4.38 6.96 -6.34
N GLU A 27 -3.48 7.91 -6.60
CA GLU A 27 -3.22 8.41 -7.95
C GLU A 27 -2.68 7.32 -8.89
N ALA A 28 -1.83 6.43 -8.39
CA ALA A 28 -1.33 5.28 -9.16
C ALA A 28 -2.45 4.27 -9.48
N LEU A 29 -3.32 3.97 -8.52
CA LEU A 29 -4.50 3.11 -8.73
C LEU A 29 -5.48 3.70 -9.74
N ALA A 30 -5.60 5.02 -9.79
CA ALA A 30 -6.40 5.72 -10.80
C ALA A 30 -5.71 5.78 -12.20
N GLY A 31 -4.45 5.34 -12.31
CA GLY A 31 -3.71 5.26 -13.56
C GLY A 31 -2.93 6.52 -13.93
N TYR A 32 -2.76 7.45 -13.00
CA TYR A 32 -2.13 8.77 -13.28
C TYR A 32 -0.74 8.94 -12.68
N CYS A 33 -0.28 8.02 -11.84
CA CYS A 33 1.03 8.08 -11.18
C CYS A 33 1.78 6.76 -11.37
N ASP A 34 3.06 6.83 -11.71
CA ASP A 34 3.94 5.69 -11.84
C ASP A 34 5.25 5.82 -11.05
N HIS A 35 5.51 7.00 -10.49
CA HIS A 35 6.70 7.26 -9.68
C HIS A 35 6.39 8.09 -8.44
N ILE A 36 6.80 7.54 -7.29
CA ILE A 36 6.71 8.18 -5.98
C ILE A 36 8.11 8.25 -5.39
N GLU A 37 8.53 9.45 -4.99
CA GLU A 37 9.82 9.68 -4.35
C GLU A 37 9.62 10.11 -2.91
N VAL A 38 10.23 9.39 -1.98
CA VAL A 38 10.20 9.66 -0.53
C VAL A 38 11.63 10.00 -0.07
N LYS A 39 11.79 11.15 0.57
CA LYS A 39 13.07 11.58 1.12
C LYS A 39 12.94 11.86 2.61
N ILE A 40 13.94 11.39 3.36
CA ILE A 40 14.20 11.83 4.72
C ILE A 40 15.28 12.89 4.64
N LEU A 41 14.88 14.15 4.75
CA LEU A 41 15.79 15.28 4.70
C LEU A 41 16.47 15.49 6.07
N LYS A 42 17.46 16.40 6.12
CA LYS A 42 18.05 16.83 7.39
C LYS A 42 16.97 17.25 8.39
N ASP A 43 17.24 17.09 9.68
CA ASP A 43 16.31 17.40 10.79
C ASP A 43 15.02 16.56 10.77
N ASN A 44 15.05 15.37 10.15
CA ASN A 44 13.91 14.47 10.03
C ASN A 44 12.68 15.12 9.38
N ILE A 45 12.91 15.96 8.40
CA ILE A 45 11.88 16.48 7.50
C ILE A 45 11.59 15.43 6.45
N ILE A 46 10.32 15.16 6.20
CA ILE A 46 9.88 14.24 5.15
C ILE A 46 9.44 15.02 3.92
N GLN A 47 9.82 14.52 2.76
CA GLN A 47 9.34 15.01 1.48
C GLN A 47 8.85 13.85 0.63
N VAL A 48 7.59 13.90 0.18
CA VAL A 48 6.97 12.93 -0.71
C VAL A 48 6.58 13.64 -2.00
N THR A 49 7.06 13.15 -3.12
CA THR A 49 6.76 13.69 -4.45
C THR A 49 6.15 12.61 -5.31
N ASP A 50 5.03 12.90 -5.95
CA ASP A 50 4.42 12.04 -6.96
C ASP A 50 4.33 12.77 -8.31
N ASN A 51 4.13 11.99 -9.36
CA ASN A 51 3.91 12.50 -10.73
C ASN A 51 2.45 12.31 -11.18
N GLY A 52 1.50 12.28 -10.23
CA GLY A 52 0.07 12.24 -10.51
C GLY A 52 -0.47 13.52 -11.13
N ARG A 53 -1.78 13.69 -11.12
CA ARG A 53 -2.44 14.87 -11.72
C ARG A 53 -2.18 16.18 -10.96
N GLY A 54 -1.74 16.10 -9.72
CA GLY A 54 -1.70 17.21 -8.77
C GLY A 54 -3.06 17.44 -8.08
N ILE A 55 -3.03 17.77 -6.80
CA ILE A 55 -4.24 18.11 -6.04
C ILE A 55 -4.92 19.32 -6.73
N PRO A 56 -6.26 19.30 -6.90
CA PRO A 56 -6.97 20.44 -7.48
C PRO A 56 -6.74 21.75 -6.70
N VAL A 57 -6.64 22.85 -7.41
CA VAL A 57 -6.37 24.19 -6.85
C VAL A 57 -7.56 25.14 -6.99
N ASP A 58 -8.63 24.70 -7.65
CA ASP A 58 -9.85 25.49 -7.86
C ASP A 58 -10.56 25.79 -6.56
N ILE A 59 -11.24 26.93 -6.52
CA ILE A 59 -12.07 27.33 -5.38
C ILE A 59 -13.28 26.41 -5.28
N GLN A 60 -13.46 25.81 -4.10
CA GLN A 60 -14.61 24.98 -3.77
C GLN A 60 -15.82 25.87 -3.46
N ALA A 61 -16.97 25.59 -4.09
CA ALA A 61 -18.19 26.41 -3.94
C ALA A 61 -18.71 26.44 -2.50
N ASP A 62 -18.61 25.30 -1.81
CA ASP A 62 -19.16 25.14 -0.45
C ASP A 62 -18.34 25.85 0.62
N THR A 63 -17.05 25.97 0.45
CA THR A 63 -16.13 26.52 1.46
C THR A 63 -15.54 27.89 1.09
N GLY A 64 -15.54 28.22 -0.21
CA GLY A 64 -14.89 29.41 -0.74
C GLY A 64 -13.34 29.35 -0.69
N LEU A 65 -12.79 28.17 -0.42
CA LEU A 65 -11.35 27.92 -0.30
C LEU A 65 -10.84 27.08 -1.49
N PRO A 66 -9.55 27.21 -1.85
CA PRO A 66 -8.92 26.29 -2.79
C PRO A 66 -9.06 24.84 -2.34
N ALA A 67 -9.29 23.90 -3.26
CA ALA A 67 -9.46 22.48 -2.93
C ALA A 67 -8.29 21.92 -2.13
N VAL A 68 -7.05 22.30 -2.46
CA VAL A 68 -5.86 21.90 -1.71
C VAL A 68 -5.90 22.39 -0.25
N THR A 69 -6.36 23.61 -0.02
CA THR A 69 -6.53 24.14 1.36
C THR A 69 -7.56 23.32 2.13
N VAL A 70 -8.69 22.99 1.49
CA VAL A 70 -9.74 22.15 2.08
C VAL A 70 -9.22 20.77 2.47
N VAL A 71 -8.46 20.11 1.59
CA VAL A 71 -7.87 18.78 1.83
C VAL A 71 -6.97 18.76 3.07
N TYR A 72 -6.21 19.82 3.30
CA TYR A 72 -5.26 19.87 4.42
C TYR A 72 -5.81 20.49 5.71
N THR A 73 -6.99 21.10 5.70
CA THR A 73 -7.55 21.78 6.88
C THR A 73 -8.87 21.23 7.37
N ILE A 74 -9.63 20.53 6.53
CA ILE A 74 -10.96 20.07 6.88
C ILE A 74 -10.97 18.54 6.95
N LEU A 75 -11.45 18.01 8.08
CA LEU A 75 -11.66 16.57 8.24
C LEU A 75 -12.81 16.10 7.34
N HIS A 76 -12.67 14.90 6.79
CA HIS A 76 -13.66 14.28 5.90
C HIS A 76 -13.96 15.06 4.60
N ALA A 77 -13.05 15.91 4.19
CA ALA A 77 -13.12 16.70 2.97
C ALA A 77 -12.24 16.07 1.88
N GLY A 78 -12.62 14.92 1.36
CA GLY A 78 -11.87 14.25 0.29
C GLY A 78 -12.70 14.10 -0.98
N GLY A 79 -12.12 14.43 -2.13
CA GLY A 79 -12.68 14.16 -3.46
C GLY A 79 -12.68 12.67 -3.85
N LYS A 80 -12.31 11.79 -2.90
CA LYS A 80 -12.23 10.34 -3.07
C LYS A 80 -13.45 9.60 -2.54
N PHE A 81 -14.41 10.34 -1.93
CA PHE A 81 -15.65 9.77 -1.44
C PHE A 81 -16.59 9.46 -2.59
N GLY A 82 -17.08 8.22 -2.59
CA GLY A 82 -17.82 7.57 -3.63
C GLY A 82 -18.95 8.40 -4.24
N GLY A 83 -19.14 8.20 -5.52
CA GLY A 83 -20.14 8.75 -6.40
C GLY A 83 -19.68 8.53 -7.83
N GLU A 84 -20.62 8.45 -8.76
CA GLU A 84 -20.35 8.24 -10.18
C GLU A 84 -19.38 9.29 -10.79
N ASN A 85 -19.18 10.41 -10.09
CA ASN A 85 -18.31 11.51 -10.49
C ASN A 85 -16.93 11.53 -9.76
N SER A 86 -16.66 10.56 -8.86
CA SER A 86 -15.34 10.43 -8.26
C SER A 86 -14.32 9.99 -9.31
N GLY A 87 -13.22 10.68 -9.45
CA GLY A 87 -12.09 10.29 -10.31
C GLY A 87 -11.35 9.02 -9.80
N TYR A 88 -11.78 8.46 -8.66
CA TYR A 88 -11.18 7.31 -8.01
C TYR A 88 -12.19 6.17 -7.90
N LYS A 89 -11.93 5.08 -8.62
CA LYS A 89 -12.75 3.85 -8.54
C LYS A 89 -12.39 2.99 -7.34
N VAL A 90 -11.14 3.08 -6.90
CA VAL A 90 -10.58 2.37 -5.74
C VAL A 90 -9.65 3.34 -5.01
N ALA A 91 -9.75 3.46 -3.70
CA ALA A 91 -8.86 4.28 -2.89
C ALA A 91 -8.62 3.66 -1.50
N GLY A 92 -7.40 3.81 -0.98
CA GLY A 92 -7.05 3.47 0.40
C GLY A 92 -7.48 4.55 1.40
N GLY A 93 -7.53 5.80 0.96
CA GLY A 93 -7.88 6.99 1.75
C GLY A 93 -9.38 7.19 1.96
N LEU A 94 -10.09 6.18 2.47
CA LEU A 94 -11.56 6.17 2.57
C LEU A 94 -12.18 7.19 3.52
N HIS A 95 -11.41 7.76 4.46
CA HIS A 95 -11.96 8.64 5.48
C HIS A 95 -11.72 10.14 5.23
N GLY A 96 -10.90 10.50 4.23
CA GLY A 96 -10.59 11.89 3.89
C GLY A 96 -9.93 12.69 5.04
N VAL A 97 -9.19 12.00 5.91
CA VAL A 97 -8.58 12.60 7.09
C VAL A 97 -7.05 12.57 7.08
N GLY A 98 -6.43 11.73 6.25
CA GLY A 98 -4.99 11.50 6.26
C GLY A 98 -4.18 12.79 6.13
N ALA A 99 -4.43 13.57 5.08
CA ALA A 99 -3.69 14.81 4.81
C ALA A 99 -3.87 15.85 5.91
N SER A 100 -5.10 16.07 6.37
CA SER A 100 -5.41 17.05 7.42
C SER A 100 -4.82 16.65 8.78
N VAL A 101 -4.79 15.35 9.09
CA VAL A 101 -4.17 14.84 10.31
C VAL A 101 -2.65 14.98 10.27
N VAL A 102 -2.00 14.66 9.14
CA VAL A 102 -0.54 14.90 8.98
C VAL A 102 -0.21 16.38 9.18
N ASN A 103 -1.01 17.27 8.58
CA ASN A 103 -0.84 18.71 8.75
C ASN A 103 -0.96 19.12 10.22
N ALA A 104 -2.02 18.68 10.93
CA ALA A 104 -2.23 18.98 12.34
C ALA A 104 -1.13 18.43 13.27
N CYS A 105 -0.49 17.32 12.89
CA CYS A 105 0.60 16.68 13.62
C CYS A 105 2.01 17.18 13.23
N SER A 106 2.08 18.18 12.35
CA SER A 106 3.34 18.74 11.87
C SER A 106 3.56 20.15 12.41
N GLU A 107 4.80 20.46 12.78
CA GLU A 107 5.22 21.82 13.15
C GLU A 107 4.97 22.77 11.97
N TRP A 108 5.30 22.32 10.77
CA TRP A 108 4.92 22.97 9.53
C TRP A 108 4.78 21.92 8.40
N LEU A 109 3.98 22.25 7.40
CA LEU A 109 3.79 21.47 6.20
C LEU A 109 3.69 22.42 5.01
N THR A 110 4.40 22.09 3.93
CA THR A 110 4.31 22.80 2.64
C THR A 110 3.85 21.83 1.57
N VAL A 111 2.83 22.22 0.82
CA VAL A 111 2.36 21.51 -0.36
C VAL A 111 2.69 22.31 -1.62
N ASN A 112 3.33 21.63 -2.58
CA ASN A 112 3.56 22.15 -3.93
C ASN A 112 2.72 21.32 -4.90
N VAL A 113 1.96 21.98 -5.74
CA VAL A 113 1.13 21.35 -6.76
C VAL A 113 1.56 21.82 -8.13
N ARG A 114 1.91 20.92 -9.03
CA ARG A 114 2.16 21.16 -10.44
C ARG A 114 0.97 20.70 -11.26
N ARG A 115 0.32 21.65 -11.88
CA ARG A 115 -0.94 21.41 -12.58
C ARG A 115 -1.20 22.53 -13.59
N ASP A 116 -1.75 22.18 -14.76
CA ASP A 116 -2.15 23.15 -15.80
C ASP A 116 -1.04 24.14 -16.20
N GLY A 117 0.21 23.63 -16.29
CA GLY A 117 1.38 24.44 -16.67
C GLY A 117 1.90 25.38 -15.58
N LYS A 118 1.37 25.28 -14.36
CA LYS A 118 1.73 26.15 -13.22
C LYS A 118 2.17 25.34 -12.02
N GLU A 119 2.97 25.97 -11.16
CA GLU A 119 3.30 25.45 -9.84
C GLU A 119 2.71 26.36 -8.76
N TYR A 120 1.99 25.74 -7.84
CA TYR A 120 1.35 26.40 -6.71
C TYR A 120 2.01 25.93 -5.41
N GLU A 121 2.01 26.79 -4.40
CA GLU A 121 2.55 26.49 -3.08
C GLU A 121 1.67 27.05 -1.98
N GLN A 122 1.48 26.27 -0.94
CA GLN A 122 0.87 26.72 0.31
C GLN A 122 1.59 26.08 1.49
N THR A 123 1.81 26.85 2.55
CA THR A 123 2.39 26.41 3.82
C THR A 123 1.37 26.47 4.93
N PHE A 124 1.48 25.53 5.85
CA PHE A 124 0.63 25.39 7.03
C PHE A 124 1.53 25.30 8.27
N ARG A 125 1.01 25.72 9.41
CA ARG A 125 1.66 25.54 10.72
C ARG A 125 0.68 24.92 11.70
N ARG A 126 1.02 23.75 12.21
CA ARG A 126 0.21 22.98 13.17
C ARG A 126 -1.26 22.87 12.76
N GLY A 127 -1.51 22.65 11.48
CA GLY A 127 -2.84 22.48 10.89
C GLY A 127 -3.45 23.74 10.28
N ASP A 128 -2.98 24.92 10.66
CA ASP A 128 -3.55 26.19 10.18
C ASP A 128 -2.79 26.74 8.96
N PRO A 129 -3.48 27.32 7.97
CA PRO A 129 -2.81 27.98 6.86
C PRO A 129 -1.89 29.11 7.33
N ASP A 130 -0.64 29.12 6.84
CA ASP A 130 0.32 30.20 6.99
C ASP A 130 0.39 30.96 5.67
N GLY A 131 -0.68 31.67 5.37
CA GLY A 131 -0.88 32.40 4.11
C GLY A 131 -1.74 31.63 3.08
N ASP A 132 -2.06 32.33 2.02
CA ASP A 132 -2.89 31.81 0.94
C ASP A 132 -2.09 30.92 -0.03
N LEU A 133 -2.81 30.11 -0.81
CA LEU A 133 -2.24 29.39 -1.93
C LEU A 133 -1.71 30.38 -2.98
N LYS A 134 -0.45 30.23 -3.40
CA LYS A 134 0.22 31.11 -4.35
C LYS A 134 0.68 30.34 -5.58
N CYS A 135 0.53 30.93 -6.75
CA CYS A 135 1.21 30.48 -7.95
C CYS A 135 2.66 31.00 -7.89
N ILE A 136 3.64 30.10 -7.81
CA ILE A 136 5.06 30.46 -7.66
C ILE A 136 5.86 30.36 -8.95
N GLY A 137 5.26 29.82 -10.01
CA GLY A 137 5.97 29.69 -11.30
C GLY A 137 5.17 28.93 -12.34
N THR A 138 5.85 28.65 -13.43
CA THR A 138 5.35 27.82 -14.53
C THR A 138 6.17 26.54 -14.63
N VAL A 139 5.55 25.47 -15.11
CA VAL A 139 6.21 24.19 -15.42
C VAL A 139 6.03 23.86 -16.89
N ALA A 140 6.85 22.94 -17.40
CA ALA A 140 6.71 22.45 -18.76
C ALA A 140 5.35 21.79 -18.99
N GLU A 141 4.88 21.81 -20.22
CA GLU A 141 3.63 21.14 -20.61
C GLU A 141 3.69 19.65 -20.25
N GLY A 142 2.60 19.14 -19.66
CA GLY A 142 2.50 17.75 -19.23
C GLY A 142 3.17 17.41 -17.90
N VAL A 143 3.91 18.34 -17.28
CA VAL A 143 4.48 18.13 -15.95
C VAL A 143 3.41 18.38 -14.90
N THR A 144 3.06 17.31 -14.16
CA THR A 144 2.08 17.35 -13.09
C THR A 144 2.59 16.62 -11.86
N GLY A 145 1.94 16.83 -10.74
CA GLY A 145 2.20 16.10 -9.51
C GLY A 145 2.01 16.92 -8.25
N THR A 146 2.19 16.24 -7.13
CA THR A 146 2.11 16.84 -5.80
C THR A 146 3.40 16.54 -5.03
N ARG A 147 3.93 17.55 -4.34
CA ARG A 147 5.03 17.43 -3.40
C ARG A 147 4.57 17.90 -2.04
N VAL A 148 4.71 17.06 -1.04
CA VAL A 148 4.40 17.38 0.35
C VAL A 148 5.67 17.30 1.16
N THR A 149 6.03 18.39 1.83
CA THR A 149 7.19 18.46 2.71
C THR A 149 6.69 18.83 4.10
N PHE A 150 7.03 18.04 5.12
CA PHE A 150 6.56 18.32 6.47
C PHE A 150 7.59 17.96 7.54
N LYS A 151 7.52 18.66 8.66
CA LYS A 151 8.31 18.40 9.84
C LYS A 151 7.39 17.98 10.99
N PRO A 152 7.55 16.75 11.54
CA PRO A 152 6.75 16.30 12.68
C PRO A 152 6.86 17.25 13.86
N ASP A 153 5.74 17.48 14.55
CA ASP A 153 5.70 18.36 15.71
C ASP A 153 6.23 17.64 16.96
N PRO A 154 7.34 18.10 17.58
CA PRO A 154 7.88 17.49 18.79
C PRO A 154 6.96 17.66 20.00
N GLU A 155 6.01 18.58 19.99
CA GLU A 155 4.98 18.68 21.03
C GLU A 155 3.96 17.54 20.93
N MET A 156 3.76 16.99 19.73
CA MET A 156 2.89 15.85 19.47
C MET A 156 3.63 14.52 19.71
N PHE A 157 4.84 14.39 19.17
CA PHE A 157 5.67 13.18 19.22
C PHE A 157 6.79 13.38 20.25
N LYS A 158 6.44 13.17 21.53
CA LYS A 158 7.34 13.43 22.65
C LYS A 158 8.44 12.38 22.81
N ASP A 159 8.18 11.15 22.35
CA ASP A 159 9.13 10.05 22.48
C ASP A 159 10.27 10.16 21.47
N THR A 160 9.94 10.45 20.22
CA THR A 160 10.91 10.61 19.13
C THR A 160 10.29 11.34 17.95
N THR A 161 11.13 12.10 17.22
CA THR A 161 10.85 12.65 15.89
C THR A 161 11.84 12.12 14.86
N VAL A 162 12.60 11.08 15.20
CA VAL A 162 13.62 10.48 14.32
C VAL A 162 12.99 9.35 13.52
N TYR A 163 13.06 9.46 12.20
CA TYR A 163 12.60 8.41 11.28
C TYR A 163 13.62 7.28 11.16
N ASP A 164 13.11 6.06 11.15
CA ASP A 164 13.89 4.86 10.86
C ASP A 164 13.75 4.49 9.38
N PHE A 165 14.87 4.45 8.66
CA PHE A 165 14.90 4.13 7.23
C PHE A 165 14.35 2.73 6.96
N ASP A 166 14.76 1.73 7.74
CA ASP A 166 14.38 0.32 7.51
C ASP A 166 12.88 0.11 7.72
N THR A 167 12.28 0.81 8.67
CA THR A 167 10.84 0.79 8.92
C THR A 167 10.06 1.35 7.73
N LEU A 168 10.50 2.50 7.19
CA LEU A 168 9.89 3.09 5.99
C LEU A 168 10.11 2.21 4.76
N GLU A 169 11.33 1.70 4.55
CA GLU A 169 11.66 0.83 3.43
C GLU A 169 10.74 -0.40 3.38
N LYS A 170 10.55 -1.05 4.52
CA LYS A 170 9.68 -2.24 4.60
C LYS A 170 8.27 -1.96 4.10
N ARG A 171 7.65 -0.88 4.55
CA ARG A 171 6.29 -0.52 4.16
C ARG A 171 6.21 -0.08 2.69
N LEU A 172 7.16 0.74 2.24
CA LEU A 172 7.20 1.21 0.85
C LEU A 172 7.45 0.06 -0.13
N ARG A 173 8.22 -0.95 0.27
CA ARG A 173 8.43 -2.17 -0.51
C ARG A 173 7.13 -2.97 -0.66
N GLU A 174 6.35 -3.11 0.40
CA GLU A 174 5.02 -3.72 0.34
C GLU A 174 4.10 -2.98 -0.65
N GLU A 175 4.07 -1.65 -0.60
CA GLU A 175 3.31 -0.84 -1.55
C GLU A 175 3.74 -1.06 -3.00
N SER A 176 5.04 -1.18 -3.25
CA SER A 176 5.57 -1.46 -4.60
C SER A 176 5.15 -2.84 -5.11
N PHE A 177 5.12 -3.85 -4.26
CA PHE A 177 4.61 -5.18 -4.63
C PHE A 177 3.12 -5.19 -4.90
N LEU A 178 2.34 -4.44 -4.13
CA LEU A 178 0.88 -4.38 -4.26
C LEU A 178 0.42 -3.59 -5.50
N ASN A 179 1.31 -2.77 -6.06
CA ASN A 179 1.03 -1.90 -7.21
C ASN A 179 2.09 -2.14 -8.30
N ALA A 180 1.90 -3.22 -9.08
CA ALA A 180 2.83 -3.64 -10.13
C ALA A 180 3.20 -2.49 -11.06
N GLY A 181 4.50 -2.29 -11.29
CA GLY A 181 5.02 -1.26 -12.19
C GLY A 181 5.14 0.15 -11.59
N VAL A 182 4.61 0.41 -10.39
CA VAL A 182 4.82 1.68 -9.68
C VAL A 182 6.20 1.70 -9.04
N LYS A 183 7.01 2.69 -9.41
CA LYS A 183 8.35 2.88 -8.85
C LYS A 183 8.26 3.76 -7.60
N ILE A 184 8.75 3.26 -6.47
CA ILE A 184 8.92 4.02 -5.24
C ILE A 184 10.41 4.10 -4.90
N THR A 185 10.92 5.31 -4.71
CA THR A 185 12.30 5.55 -4.32
C THR A 185 12.31 6.14 -2.91
N LEU A 186 13.11 5.55 -2.03
CA LEU A 186 13.36 6.07 -0.68
C LEU A 186 14.82 6.50 -0.57
N THR A 187 15.06 7.75 -0.18
CA THR A 187 16.41 8.31 -0.02
C THR A 187 16.55 8.96 1.34
N ASP A 188 17.62 8.63 2.06
CA ASP A 188 17.97 9.23 3.34
C ASP A 188 19.07 10.30 3.13
N GLU A 189 18.69 11.56 3.13
CA GLU A 189 19.61 12.68 2.94
C GLU A 189 20.13 13.26 4.26
N ARG A 190 19.92 12.57 5.39
CA ARG A 190 20.40 13.05 6.69
C ARG A 190 21.91 12.95 6.83
N GLN A 191 22.49 11.90 6.25
CA GLN A 191 23.92 11.65 6.34
C GLN A 191 24.47 10.98 5.08
N LEU A 192 25.62 11.46 4.59
CA LEU A 192 26.38 10.76 3.56
C LEU A 192 27.11 9.57 4.16
N TYR A 193 27.21 8.50 3.42
CA TYR A 193 28.09 7.38 3.71
C TYR A 193 28.96 7.06 2.49
N THR A 194 30.12 6.43 2.75
CA THR A 194 31.04 5.98 1.70
C THR A 194 30.85 4.47 1.53
N PRO A 195 30.27 4.01 0.39
CA PRO A 195 30.09 2.58 0.17
C PRO A 195 31.42 1.89 -0.07
N VAL A 196 31.54 0.64 0.37
CA VAL A 196 32.65 -0.23 -0.02
C VAL A 196 32.22 -1.00 -1.27
N LEU A 197 33.00 -0.83 -2.36
CA LEU A 197 32.75 -1.48 -3.64
C LEU A 197 33.12 -2.98 -3.58
N GLU A 198 32.68 -3.76 -4.57
CA GLU A 198 32.94 -5.21 -4.64
C GLU A 198 34.45 -5.55 -4.67
N ASP A 199 35.27 -4.64 -5.18
CA ASP A 199 36.74 -4.77 -5.19
C ASP A 199 37.42 -4.35 -3.88
N GLY A 200 36.64 -3.95 -2.86
CA GLY A 200 37.12 -3.52 -1.56
C GLY A 200 37.60 -2.07 -1.49
N GLN A 201 37.46 -1.30 -2.57
CA GLN A 201 37.78 0.13 -2.59
C GLN A 201 36.60 0.96 -2.04
N GLU A 202 36.90 2.17 -1.55
CA GLU A 202 35.89 3.13 -1.17
C GLU A 202 35.29 3.79 -2.43
N GLY A 203 33.96 3.79 -2.53
CA GLY A 203 33.25 4.53 -3.56
C GLY A 203 33.08 6.01 -3.22
N ASP A 204 32.40 6.76 -4.07
CA ASP A 204 32.09 8.15 -3.80
C ASP A 204 31.05 8.28 -2.68
N PRO A 205 31.17 9.29 -1.79
CA PRO A 205 30.15 9.55 -0.78
C PRO A 205 28.78 9.76 -1.41
N CYS A 206 27.79 9.04 -0.90
CA CYS A 206 26.43 9.11 -1.40
C CYS A 206 25.40 9.00 -0.26
N TYR A 207 24.13 9.31 -0.56
CA TYR A 207 23.02 9.04 0.34
C TYR A 207 22.53 7.61 0.22
N ARG A 208 22.10 7.04 1.33
CA ARG A 208 21.41 5.76 1.31
C ARG A 208 20.11 5.90 0.51
N SER A 209 19.95 5.10 -0.52
CA SER A 209 18.79 5.12 -1.40
C SER A 209 18.39 3.71 -1.79
N GLU A 210 17.09 3.49 -1.89
CA GLU A 210 16.49 2.23 -2.33
C GLU A 210 15.43 2.51 -3.39
N VAL A 211 15.52 1.80 -4.51
CA VAL A 211 14.54 1.88 -5.60
C VAL A 211 13.74 0.60 -5.64
N MET A 212 12.44 0.71 -5.50
CA MET A 212 11.50 -0.41 -5.42
C MET A 212 10.52 -0.33 -6.57
N CYS A 213 10.58 -1.30 -7.48
CA CYS A 213 9.67 -1.43 -8.62
C CYS A 213 9.57 -2.91 -9.02
N TYR A 214 8.36 -3.46 -9.00
CA TYR A 214 8.14 -4.88 -9.22
C TYR A 214 7.03 -5.10 -10.25
N GLU A 215 7.42 -5.40 -11.49
CA GLU A 215 6.48 -5.69 -12.58
C GLU A 215 5.64 -6.95 -12.33
N GLY A 216 6.19 -7.92 -11.60
CA GLY A 216 5.49 -9.15 -11.21
C GLY A 216 4.46 -8.97 -10.08
N GLY A 217 4.37 -7.79 -9.47
CA GLY A 217 3.42 -7.49 -8.42
C GLY A 217 3.48 -8.46 -7.24
N ILE A 218 2.33 -9.00 -6.83
CA ILE A 218 2.25 -9.91 -5.68
C ILE A 218 2.93 -11.27 -5.93
N LYS A 219 3.15 -11.68 -7.17
CA LYS A 219 3.98 -12.86 -7.47
C LYS A 219 5.43 -12.63 -7.03
N SER A 220 5.97 -11.46 -7.35
CA SER A 220 7.30 -11.05 -6.89
C SER A 220 7.35 -10.91 -5.37
N PHE A 221 6.26 -10.51 -4.74
CA PHE A 221 6.15 -10.43 -3.28
C PHE A 221 6.29 -11.81 -2.62
N VAL A 222 5.59 -12.82 -3.12
CA VAL A 222 5.71 -14.20 -2.63
C VAL A 222 7.14 -14.71 -2.78
N THR A 223 7.77 -14.51 -3.95
CA THR A 223 9.17 -14.87 -4.18
C THR A 223 10.10 -14.19 -3.18
N TYR A 224 9.97 -12.88 -3.01
CA TYR A 224 10.75 -12.10 -2.04
C TYR A 224 10.62 -12.62 -0.61
N LEU A 225 9.39 -12.94 -0.18
CA LEU A 225 9.13 -13.47 1.16
C LEU A 225 9.80 -14.83 1.40
N GLY A 226 9.81 -15.69 0.38
CA GLY A 226 10.48 -16.99 0.42
C GLY A 226 12.01 -16.86 0.46
N GLU A 227 12.57 -16.06 -0.42
CA GLU A 227 14.02 -15.80 -0.49
C GLU A 227 14.56 -15.16 0.80
N LYS A 228 13.86 -14.16 1.32
CA LYS A 228 14.24 -13.49 2.57
C LYS A 228 14.31 -14.46 3.76
N ARG A 229 13.50 -15.51 3.75
CA ARG A 229 13.49 -16.56 4.77
C ARG A 229 14.34 -17.77 4.41
N LYS A 230 14.98 -17.76 3.24
CA LYS A 230 15.79 -18.88 2.70
C LYS A 230 15.02 -20.20 2.68
N LEU A 231 13.76 -20.14 2.26
CA LEU A 231 12.89 -21.30 2.18
C LEU A 231 13.12 -22.06 0.88
N GLU A 232 13.13 -23.38 0.96
CA GLU A 232 13.20 -24.26 -0.20
C GLU A 232 11.81 -24.46 -0.77
N VAL A 233 11.57 -24.00 -2.02
CA VAL A 233 10.29 -24.11 -2.69
C VAL A 233 10.05 -25.54 -3.19
N LEU A 234 8.80 -26.00 -3.08
CA LEU A 234 8.38 -27.32 -3.57
C LEU A 234 8.00 -27.32 -5.06
N HIS A 235 7.70 -26.15 -5.61
CA HIS A 235 7.43 -25.95 -7.02
C HIS A 235 7.97 -24.58 -7.49
N PRO A 236 8.56 -24.49 -8.70
CA PRO A 236 9.34 -23.32 -9.11
C PRO A 236 8.47 -22.08 -9.40
N ASN A 237 7.25 -22.29 -9.91
CA ASN A 237 6.38 -21.21 -10.32
C ASN A 237 5.43 -20.81 -9.20
N VAL A 238 5.33 -19.51 -8.92
CA VAL A 238 4.29 -18.96 -8.05
C VAL A 238 2.94 -19.12 -8.72
N ILE A 239 1.97 -19.71 -8.02
CA ILE A 239 0.59 -19.83 -8.50
C ILE A 239 -0.07 -18.46 -8.35
N TYR A 240 -0.67 -17.94 -9.41
CA TYR A 240 -1.32 -16.65 -9.44
C TYR A 240 -2.77 -16.77 -9.94
N LEU A 241 -3.68 -16.25 -9.12
CA LEU A 241 -5.10 -16.26 -9.38
C LEU A 241 -5.61 -14.81 -9.40
N LYS A 242 -6.45 -14.49 -10.38
CA LYS A 242 -7.09 -13.17 -10.48
C LYS A 242 -8.56 -13.33 -10.85
N GLY A 243 -9.42 -12.58 -10.15
CA GLY A 243 -10.85 -12.50 -10.42
C GLY A 243 -11.33 -11.07 -10.30
N GLN A 244 -12.39 -10.74 -11.06
CA GLN A 244 -12.96 -9.41 -11.09
C GLN A 244 -14.48 -9.50 -11.17
N THR A 245 -15.14 -8.59 -10.46
CA THR A 245 -16.57 -8.29 -10.58
C THR A 245 -16.77 -6.78 -10.79
N ASP A 246 -18.00 -6.33 -10.92
CA ASP A 246 -18.35 -4.91 -10.92
C ASP A 246 -17.99 -4.18 -9.63
N ARG A 247 -17.85 -4.90 -8.51
CA ARG A 247 -17.57 -4.34 -7.18
C ARG A 247 -16.11 -4.35 -6.77
N GLY A 248 -15.28 -5.15 -7.44
CA GLY A 248 -13.87 -5.22 -7.06
C GLY A 248 -13.05 -6.25 -7.82
N VAL A 249 -11.77 -6.24 -7.52
CA VAL A 249 -10.77 -7.15 -8.07
C VAL A 249 -10.11 -7.89 -6.91
N ALA A 250 -9.90 -9.19 -7.06
CA ALA A 250 -9.11 -9.99 -6.14
C ALA A 250 -7.93 -10.62 -6.88
N GLU A 251 -6.76 -10.55 -6.29
CA GLU A 251 -5.53 -11.18 -6.75
C GLU A 251 -4.94 -12.00 -5.61
N ILE A 252 -4.50 -13.20 -5.90
CA ILE A 252 -3.87 -14.09 -4.95
C ILE A 252 -2.64 -14.71 -5.59
N ALA A 253 -1.52 -14.66 -4.87
CA ALA A 253 -0.30 -15.36 -5.23
C ALA A 253 0.08 -16.31 -4.09
N LEU A 254 0.43 -17.54 -4.42
CA LEU A 254 0.80 -18.55 -3.43
C LEU A 254 1.89 -19.48 -3.94
N GLN A 255 2.70 -20.00 -3.01
CA GLN A 255 3.74 -20.97 -3.27
C GLN A 255 3.99 -21.81 -2.03
N TYR A 256 4.21 -23.10 -2.23
CA TYR A 256 4.54 -24.02 -1.15
C TYR A 256 6.04 -24.22 -1.01
N ASN A 257 6.49 -24.40 0.22
CA ASN A 257 7.88 -24.64 0.58
C ASN A 257 7.99 -25.78 1.59
N SER A 258 9.20 -26.24 1.87
CA SER A 258 9.49 -27.39 2.74
C SER A 258 9.35 -27.09 4.23
N SER A 259 8.99 -25.88 4.64
CA SER A 259 8.76 -25.55 6.05
C SER A 259 7.37 -26.01 6.55
N TYR A 260 7.18 -26.02 7.85
CA TYR A 260 5.89 -26.30 8.48
C TYR A 260 5.06 -25.06 8.78
N ASN A 261 5.62 -23.86 8.53
CA ASN A 261 4.98 -22.60 8.87
C ASN A 261 4.10 -22.07 7.74
N GLU A 262 2.98 -21.50 8.11
CA GLU A 262 2.12 -20.69 7.24
C GLU A 262 2.56 -19.24 7.30
N LEU A 263 2.67 -18.59 6.15
CA LEU A 263 2.81 -17.14 6.03
C LEU A 263 1.74 -16.64 5.07
N LEU A 264 0.70 -16.02 5.62
CA LEU A 264 -0.38 -15.45 4.85
C LEU A 264 -0.47 -13.96 5.16
N LEU A 265 -0.33 -13.13 4.12
CA LEU A 265 -0.53 -11.69 4.20
C LEU A 265 -1.76 -11.31 3.39
N SER A 266 -2.65 -10.54 3.99
CA SER A 266 -3.87 -10.07 3.34
C SER A 266 -3.96 -8.55 3.36
N PHE A 267 -4.42 -7.99 2.23
CA PHE A 267 -4.55 -6.56 1.99
C PHE A 267 -5.91 -6.24 1.37
N ALA A 268 -6.45 -5.10 1.75
CA ALA A 268 -7.65 -4.54 1.14
C ALA A 268 -7.39 -3.07 0.82
N ASN A 269 -7.54 -2.67 -0.45
CA ASN A 269 -7.18 -1.35 -0.97
C ASN A 269 -5.78 -0.90 -0.50
N ASN A 270 -4.79 -1.81 -0.62
CA ASN A 270 -3.40 -1.68 -0.19
C ASN A 270 -3.17 -1.55 1.33
N VAL A 271 -4.23 -1.62 2.13
CA VAL A 271 -4.12 -1.62 3.60
C VAL A 271 -3.91 -3.04 4.09
N ASN A 272 -2.86 -3.26 4.89
CA ASN A 272 -2.63 -4.54 5.54
C ASN A 272 -3.76 -4.85 6.54
N THR A 273 -4.32 -6.05 6.44
CA THR A 273 -5.38 -6.54 7.33
C THR A 273 -4.85 -7.66 8.23
N PRO A 274 -4.09 -7.34 9.29
CA PRO A 274 -3.44 -8.35 10.13
C PRO A 274 -4.42 -9.25 10.88
N ASP A 275 -5.64 -8.77 11.11
CA ASP A 275 -6.72 -9.56 11.73
C ASP A 275 -7.58 -10.30 10.69
N GLY A 276 -7.13 -10.32 9.43
CA GLY A 276 -7.79 -11.02 8.32
C GLY A 276 -9.07 -10.34 7.86
N GLY A 277 -10.11 -11.12 7.69
CA GLY A 277 -11.42 -10.69 7.23
C GLY A 277 -12.01 -11.60 6.16
N THR A 278 -13.04 -11.11 5.47
CA THR A 278 -13.83 -11.90 4.52
C THR A 278 -13.03 -12.43 3.33
N HIS A 279 -12.02 -11.70 2.84
CA HIS A 279 -11.13 -12.14 1.75
C HIS A 279 -10.26 -13.32 2.19
N GLU A 280 -9.72 -13.28 3.40
CA GLU A 280 -8.92 -14.36 3.96
C GLU A 280 -9.76 -15.58 4.30
N GLU A 281 -10.95 -15.38 4.87
CA GLU A 281 -11.90 -16.44 5.18
C GLU A 281 -12.35 -17.19 3.91
N GLY A 282 -12.68 -16.47 2.85
CA GLY A 282 -13.05 -17.05 1.56
C GLY A 282 -11.91 -17.84 0.94
N PHE A 283 -10.68 -17.34 1.02
CA PHE A 283 -9.49 -18.06 0.55
C PHE A 283 -9.27 -19.37 1.33
N LYS A 284 -9.22 -19.30 2.66
CA LYS A 284 -8.95 -20.48 3.52
C LYS A 284 -9.98 -21.60 3.32
N ALA A 285 -11.27 -21.23 3.30
CA ALA A 285 -12.34 -22.21 3.11
C ALA A 285 -12.26 -22.86 1.72
N SER A 286 -12.06 -22.06 0.68
CA SER A 286 -12.00 -22.56 -0.69
C SER A 286 -10.74 -23.38 -0.96
N LEU A 287 -9.59 -22.98 -0.43
CA LEU A 287 -8.34 -23.74 -0.54
C LEU A 287 -8.50 -25.16 0.01
N THR A 288 -9.05 -25.28 1.21
CA THR A 288 -9.30 -26.59 1.84
C THR A 288 -10.25 -27.44 1.00
N ARG A 289 -11.30 -26.85 0.46
CA ARG A 289 -12.25 -27.53 -0.40
C ARG A 289 -11.60 -28.03 -1.70
N VAL A 290 -10.83 -27.20 -2.37
CA VAL A 290 -10.14 -27.56 -3.62
C VAL A 290 -9.23 -28.76 -3.42
N PHE A 291 -8.40 -28.77 -2.39
CA PHE A 291 -7.50 -29.89 -2.10
C PHE A 291 -8.26 -31.19 -1.85
N ASN A 292 -9.34 -31.14 -1.09
CA ASN A 292 -10.15 -32.33 -0.82
C ASN A 292 -10.90 -32.82 -2.08
N ASP A 293 -11.55 -31.93 -2.81
CA ASP A 293 -12.32 -32.30 -4.00
C ASP A 293 -11.41 -32.85 -5.09
N TYR A 294 -10.26 -32.20 -5.34
CA TYR A 294 -9.25 -32.68 -6.30
C TYR A 294 -8.65 -34.02 -5.85
N GLY A 295 -8.25 -34.12 -4.59
CA GLY A 295 -7.66 -35.34 -4.04
C GLY A 295 -8.59 -36.56 -4.15
N ARG A 296 -9.90 -36.37 -3.94
CA ARG A 296 -10.90 -37.44 -4.09
C ARG A 296 -11.19 -37.77 -5.55
N SER A 297 -11.37 -36.77 -6.40
CA SER A 297 -11.67 -37.00 -7.82
C SER A 297 -10.53 -37.71 -8.56
N HIS A 298 -9.29 -37.53 -8.11
CA HIS A 298 -8.09 -38.13 -8.70
C HIS A 298 -7.56 -39.35 -7.92
N GLY A 299 -8.30 -39.81 -6.90
CA GLY A 299 -7.95 -41.01 -6.12
C GLY A 299 -6.72 -40.84 -5.21
N LEU A 300 -6.28 -39.62 -4.97
CA LEU A 300 -5.21 -39.29 -4.02
C LEU A 300 -5.70 -39.43 -2.58
N LEU A 301 -6.98 -39.14 -2.33
CA LEU A 301 -7.71 -39.43 -1.10
C LEU A 301 -8.69 -40.57 -1.40
N LYS A 302 -8.61 -41.66 -0.63
CA LYS A 302 -9.52 -42.79 -0.75
C LYS A 302 -10.81 -42.55 0.04
N ASP A 303 -11.88 -43.26 -0.27
CA ASP A 303 -13.19 -43.11 0.39
C ASP A 303 -13.14 -43.21 1.92
N LYS A 304 -12.20 -44.00 2.44
CA LYS A 304 -12.01 -44.22 3.88
C LYS A 304 -11.08 -43.18 4.54
N ASP A 305 -10.38 -42.40 3.77
CA ASP A 305 -9.45 -41.39 4.28
C ASP A 305 -10.25 -40.19 4.81
N GLU A 306 -9.78 -39.59 5.90
CA GLU A 306 -10.34 -38.33 6.40
C GLU A 306 -10.00 -37.18 5.44
N ASN A 307 -10.83 -36.17 5.43
CA ASN A 307 -10.54 -34.95 4.69
C ASN A 307 -9.34 -34.23 5.31
N LEU A 308 -8.54 -33.61 4.45
CA LEU A 308 -7.50 -32.68 4.90
C LEU A 308 -8.14 -31.52 5.64
N SER A 309 -7.56 -31.15 6.77
CA SER A 309 -7.97 -29.95 7.52
C SER A 309 -7.41 -28.67 6.88
N GLY A 310 -7.93 -27.53 7.30
CA GLY A 310 -7.38 -26.24 6.88
C GLY A 310 -5.91 -26.06 7.26
N ALA A 311 -5.48 -26.57 8.41
CA ALA A 311 -4.08 -26.54 8.83
C ALA A 311 -3.17 -27.38 7.91
N ASP A 312 -3.64 -28.57 7.50
CA ASP A 312 -2.88 -29.46 6.61
C ASP A 312 -2.60 -28.79 5.26
N VAL A 313 -3.62 -28.14 4.66
CA VAL A 313 -3.48 -27.51 3.34
C VAL A 313 -2.72 -26.19 3.35
N ARG A 314 -2.52 -25.57 4.51
CA ARG A 314 -1.74 -24.34 4.66
C ARG A 314 -0.34 -24.55 5.22
N GLU A 315 0.03 -25.78 5.55
CA GLU A 315 1.39 -26.11 5.98
C GLU A 315 2.38 -25.81 4.86
N GLY A 316 3.42 -25.05 5.16
CA GLY A 316 4.44 -24.63 4.17
C GLY A 316 3.94 -23.63 3.13
N LEU A 317 2.82 -22.96 3.35
CA LEU A 317 2.24 -21.99 2.44
C LEU A 317 2.82 -20.60 2.65
N ILE A 318 3.27 -19.94 1.57
CA ILE A 318 3.39 -18.48 1.47
C ILE A 318 2.28 -18.00 0.54
N CYS A 319 1.47 -17.08 1.03
CA CYS A 319 0.35 -16.52 0.26
C CYS A 319 0.21 -15.01 0.50
N VAL A 320 -0.03 -14.28 -0.57
CA VAL A 320 -0.43 -12.86 -0.53
C VAL A 320 -1.79 -12.73 -1.19
N ILE A 321 -2.73 -12.14 -0.45
CA ILE A 321 -4.08 -11.82 -0.92
C ILE A 321 -4.19 -10.30 -1.02
N SER A 322 -4.56 -9.79 -2.19
CA SER A 322 -4.83 -8.38 -2.42
C SER A 322 -6.19 -8.21 -3.06
N VAL A 323 -7.09 -7.51 -2.38
CA VAL A 323 -8.39 -7.13 -2.92
C VAL A 323 -8.48 -5.62 -3.05
N LYS A 324 -9.14 -5.17 -4.13
CA LYS A 324 -9.38 -3.75 -4.43
C LYS A 324 -10.86 -3.55 -4.65
N LEU A 325 -11.47 -2.74 -3.81
CA LEU A 325 -12.91 -2.53 -3.70
C LEU A 325 -13.25 -1.06 -3.88
N GLN A 326 -14.39 -0.79 -4.50
CA GLN A 326 -14.91 0.58 -4.58
C GLN A 326 -15.28 1.10 -3.19
N GLU A 327 -15.92 0.27 -2.38
CA GLU A 327 -16.35 0.59 -1.02
C GLU A 327 -15.85 -0.50 -0.08
N ALA A 328 -14.70 -0.28 0.53
CA ALA A 328 -14.17 -1.21 1.53
C ALA A 328 -14.77 -0.91 2.91
N GLU A 329 -15.30 -1.95 3.54
CA GLU A 329 -15.86 -1.91 4.88
C GLU A 329 -14.87 -2.59 5.83
N PHE A 330 -14.30 -1.82 6.76
CA PHE A 330 -13.38 -2.34 7.76
C PHE A 330 -14.05 -2.39 9.14
N GLU A 331 -13.70 -3.41 9.92
CA GLU A 331 -14.04 -3.43 11.33
C GLU A 331 -13.09 -2.48 12.08
N GLY A 332 -13.60 -1.31 12.47
CA GLY A 332 -12.88 -0.31 13.25
C GLY A 332 -11.95 0.62 12.45
N GLN A 333 -11.51 1.67 13.11
CA GLN A 333 -10.69 2.75 12.52
C GLN A 333 -9.26 2.30 12.15
N THR A 334 -8.76 1.24 12.78
CA THR A 334 -7.43 0.68 12.50
C THR A 334 -7.34 -0.05 11.17
N LYS A 335 -8.50 -0.32 10.52
CA LYS A 335 -8.60 -1.04 9.24
C LYS A 335 -7.92 -2.43 9.27
N ALA A 336 -7.88 -3.06 10.44
CA ALA A 336 -7.16 -4.31 10.63
C ALA A 336 -7.90 -5.54 10.10
N LYS A 337 -9.21 -5.45 9.89
CA LYS A 337 -10.05 -6.54 9.44
C LYS A 337 -11.08 -6.07 8.41
N LEU A 338 -11.18 -6.79 7.29
CA LEU A 338 -12.14 -6.51 6.22
C LEU A 338 -13.48 -7.18 6.51
N GLY A 339 -14.58 -6.45 6.33
CA GLY A 339 -15.94 -6.90 6.65
C GLY A 339 -16.86 -7.17 5.45
N ASN A 340 -16.49 -6.78 4.23
CA ASN A 340 -17.34 -6.92 3.04
C ASN A 340 -17.71 -8.39 2.76
N THR A 341 -18.99 -8.73 2.87
CA THR A 341 -19.47 -10.13 2.68
C THR A 341 -19.38 -10.60 1.24
N GLU A 342 -19.58 -9.72 0.25
CA GLU A 342 -19.47 -10.03 -1.17
C GLU A 342 -18.06 -10.50 -1.57
N ILE A 343 -17.04 -10.03 -0.88
CA ILE A 343 -15.64 -10.43 -1.13
C ILE A 343 -15.37 -11.87 -0.73
N ARG A 344 -16.00 -12.36 0.32
CA ARG A 344 -15.90 -13.79 0.67
C ARG A 344 -16.33 -14.67 -0.50
N THR A 345 -17.45 -14.34 -1.12
CA THR A 345 -18.00 -15.09 -2.26
C THR A 345 -17.11 -14.96 -3.50
N LEU A 346 -16.68 -13.73 -3.83
CA LEU A 346 -15.78 -13.50 -4.97
C LEU A 346 -14.49 -14.32 -4.85
N VAL A 347 -13.80 -14.19 -3.72
CA VAL A 347 -12.54 -14.90 -3.47
C VAL A 347 -12.77 -16.41 -3.46
N SER A 348 -13.81 -16.89 -2.78
CA SER A 348 -14.12 -18.32 -2.69
C SER A 348 -14.35 -18.94 -4.07
N ASN A 349 -15.17 -18.31 -4.91
CA ASN A 349 -15.46 -18.81 -6.25
C ASN A 349 -14.24 -18.77 -7.15
N MET A 350 -13.48 -17.68 -7.10
CA MET A 350 -12.26 -17.51 -7.89
C MET A 350 -11.22 -18.57 -7.54
N VAL A 351 -10.95 -18.76 -6.24
CA VAL A 351 -9.96 -19.74 -5.77
C VAL A 351 -10.38 -21.14 -6.18
N TYR A 352 -11.64 -21.50 -5.96
CA TYR A 352 -12.12 -22.83 -6.32
C TYR A 352 -11.95 -23.11 -7.81
N SER A 353 -12.49 -22.26 -8.68
CA SER A 353 -12.47 -22.50 -10.12
C SER A 353 -11.07 -22.47 -10.71
N LYS A 354 -10.30 -21.42 -10.38
CA LYS A 354 -8.97 -21.23 -11.00
C LYS A 354 -7.89 -22.15 -10.42
N LEU A 355 -7.99 -22.53 -9.16
CA LEU A 355 -7.04 -23.46 -8.58
C LEU A 355 -7.33 -24.91 -9.01
N MET A 356 -8.61 -25.30 -9.19
CA MET A 356 -8.96 -26.57 -9.80
C MET A 356 -8.43 -26.68 -11.23
N GLU A 357 -8.62 -25.64 -12.06
CA GLU A 357 -8.07 -25.53 -13.41
C GLU A 357 -6.54 -25.68 -13.39
N PHE A 358 -5.88 -24.94 -12.50
CA PHE A 358 -4.41 -25.03 -12.36
C PHE A 358 -3.94 -26.46 -12.01
N PHE A 359 -4.61 -27.15 -11.10
CA PHE A 359 -4.25 -28.52 -10.74
C PHE A 359 -4.48 -29.52 -11.87
N GLU A 360 -5.56 -29.35 -12.65
CA GLU A 360 -5.81 -30.16 -13.85
C GLU A 360 -4.75 -29.98 -14.94
N GLU A 361 -4.28 -28.73 -15.12
CA GLU A 361 -3.24 -28.40 -16.09
C GLU A 361 -1.83 -28.77 -15.62
N ASN A 362 -1.61 -28.88 -14.31
CA ASN A 362 -0.31 -29.10 -13.70
C ASN A 362 -0.31 -30.27 -12.69
N PRO A 363 -0.64 -31.50 -13.15
CA PRO A 363 -0.80 -32.65 -12.24
C PRO A 363 0.51 -33.06 -11.54
N GLY A 364 1.66 -32.56 -11.97
CA GLY A 364 2.96 -32.84 -11.37
C GLY A 364 3.37 -31.84 -10.28
N VAL A 365 2.60 -30.79 -10.09
CA VAL A 365 2.79 -29.79 -9.01
C VAL A 365 2.01 -30.20 -7.79
#